data_8de513833c549436b71faecef556d53e
#
_entry.id   8de513833c549436b71faecef556d53e
#
_cell.length_a   1.000
_cell.length_b   1.000
_cell.length_c   1.000
_cell.angle_alpha   90.00
_cell.angle_beta   90.00
_cell.angle_gamma   90.00
#
_symmetry.space_group_name_H-M   'P 1'
#
loop_
_entity.id
_entity.type
_entity.pdbx_description
1 polymer ?
#
loop_
_entity_poly.entity_id
_entity_poly.type
_entity_poly.pdbx_seq_one_letter_code
_entity_poly.pdbx_strand_id
1 'polypeptide(L)'
;MTTSDDFGFGTQIRKSPFFDATARWGARGFSVYNHMYIPRDFGDPQQNFWNLVNDAILCDVAVERQVEITGPDAAQFVQLLTPRDLSELAVGQCKYILITNAEGGILNDPILLRLDENHFWISL
;
A
#
# COMPACT_ATOMS: atom_id res chain seq x y z
N MET A 1 -17.51 6.12 24.45
CA MET A 1 -16.37 6.59 23.63
C MET A 1 -15.17 5.78 24.07
N THR A 2 -14.75 4.82 23.28
CA THR A 2 -13.46 4.12 23.49
C THR A 2 -12.36 5.12 23.20
N THR A 3 -11.54 5.43 24.19
CA THR A 3 -10.37 6.28 24.01
C THR A 3 -9.26 5.47 23.35
N SER A 4 -8.31 6.11 22.67
CA SER A 4 -7.14 5.46 22.06
C SER A 4 -6.32 4.62 23.07
N ASP A 5 -6.59 4.77 24.35
CA ASP A 5 -5.93 4.08 25.45
C ASP A 5 -6.41 2.63 25.65
N ASP A 6 -7.53 2.25 25.00
CA ASP A 6 -8.09 0.90 25.10
C ASP A 6 -7.40 -0.13 24.18
N PHE A 7 -6.48 0.32 23.32
CA PHE A 7 -5.75 -0.58 22.39
C PHE A 7 -4.33 -0.83 22.88
N GLY A 8 -3.99 -2.10 23.06
CA GLY A 8 -2.62 -2.52 23.30
C GLY A 8 -1.80 -2.47 22.00
N PHE A 9 -0.98 -1.43 21.83
CA PHE A 9 -0.10 -1.29 20.67
C PHE A 9 1.28 -1.89 20.94
N GLY A 10 1.74 -2.78 20.05
CA GLY A 10 3.09 -3.33 20.11
C GLY A 10 4.14 -2.30 19.68
N THR A 11 5.27 -2.26 20.38
CA THR A 11 6.37 -1.31 20.10
C THR A 11 7.10 -1.59 18.78
N GLN A 12 6.94 -2.81 18.24
CA GLN A 12 7.56 -3.26 16.99
C GLN A 12 6.73 -2.93 15.73
N ILE A 13 5.50 -2.41 15.91
CA ILE A 13 4.58 -2.12 14.81
C ILE A 13 4.46 -0.62 14.65
N ARG A 14 4.62 -0.16 13.41
CA ARG A 14 4.60 1.26 13.11
C ARG A 14 3.18 1.83 13.12
N LYS A 15 3.07 3.10 13.44
CA LYS A 15 1.87 3.91 13.25
C LYS A 15 2.04 4.74 11.97
N SER A 16 0.97 4.90 11.21
CA SER A 16 0.97 5.78 10.05
C SER A 16 1.05 7.25 10.49
N PRO A 17 1.45 8.18 9.62
CA PRO A 17 1.35 9.61 9.90
C PRO A 17 -0.09 10.07 10.21
N PHE A 18 -1.09 9.30 9.77
CA PHE A 18 -2.51 9.59 9.96
C PHE A 18 -3.14 8.85 11.14
N PHE A 19 -2.38 8.01 11.86
CA PHE A 19 -2.88 7.15 12.93
C PHE A 19 -3.74 7.92 13.96
N ASP A 20 -3.22 9.03 14.48
CA ASP A 20 -3.95 9.83 15.46
C ASP A 20 -5.22 10.48 14.87
N ALA A 21 -5.21 10.79 13.58
CA ALA A 21 -6.38 11.27 12.87
C ALA A 21 -7.44 10.16 12.78
N THR A 22 -7.05 8.94 12.36
CA THR A 22 -7.98 7.81 12.28
C THR A 22 -8.63 7.50 13.64
N ALA A 23 -7.84 7.54 14.73
CA ALA A 23 -8.36 7.39 16.09
C ALA A 23 -9.36 8.51 16.48
N ARG A 24 -9.04 9.77 16.19
CA ARG A 24 -9.96 10.90 16.45
C ARG A 24 -11.26 10.80 15.64
N TRP A 25 -11.20 10.25 14.43
CA TRP A 25 -12.37 10.03 13.57
C TRP A 25 -13.14 8.76 13.89
N GLY A 26 -12.77 8.06 14.96
CA GLY A 26 -13.55 6.97 15.54
C GLY A 26 -13.23 5.59 15.01
N ALA A 27 -11.98 5.35 14.58
CA ALA A 27 -11.52 3.99 14.28
C ALA A 27 -11.75 3.08 15.50
N ARG A 28 -12.40 1.94 15.29
CA ARG A 28 -12.81 1.01 16.36
C ARG A 28 -11.95 -0.23 16.47
N GLY A 29 -10.88 -0.29 15.75
CA GLY A 29 -9.92 -1.37 15.81
C GLY A 29 -8.86 -1.20 14.74
N PHE A 30 -7.75 -1.90 14.95
CA PHE A 30 -6.62 -1.84 14.02
C PHE A 30 -6.21 -3.26 13.64
N SER A 31 -5.86 -3.43 12.39
CA SER A 31 -5.13 -4.60 11.87
C SER A 31 -3.67 -4.23 11.70
N VAL A 32 -2.84 -5.23 11.46
CA VAL A 32 -1.46 -5.03 11.05
C VAL A 32 -1.32 -5.48 9.60
N TYR A 33 -0.83 -4.58 8.77
CA TYR A 33 -0.49 -4.85 7.39
C TYR A 33 0.87 -4.19 7.09
N ASN A 34 1.76 -4.91 6.45
CA ASN A 34 3.11 -4.44 6.12
C ASN A 34 3.83 -3.77 7.31
N HIS A 35 3.77 -4.42 8.51
CA HIS A 35 4.34 -3.92 9.78
C HIS A 35 3.83 -2.54 10.24
N MET A 36 2.60 -2.18 9.85
CA MET A 36 1.96 -0.93 10.25
C MET A 36 0.52 -1.18 10.71
N TYR A 37 0.07 -0.41 11.71
CA TYR A 37 -1.33 -0.40 12.10
C TYR A 37 -2.18 0.31 11.05
N ILE A 38 -3.23 -0.36 10.59
CA ILE A 38 -4.27 0.22 9.74
C ILE A 38 -5.63 0.12 10.43
N PRO A 39 -6.50 1.12 10.30
CA PRO A 39 -7.84 1.04 10.87
C PRO A 39 -8.66 -0.05 10.19
N ARG A 40 -9.42 -0.80 10.96
CA ARG A 40 -10.30 -1.87 10.46
C ARG A 40 -11.68 -1.36 10.05
N ASP A 41 -12.24 -0.49 10.87
CA ASP A 41 -13.57 0.08 10.65
C ASP A 41 -13.75 1.35 11.48
N PHE A 42 -14.78 2.12 11.14
CA PHE A 42 -15.16 3.35 11.82
C PHE A 42 -16.57 3.24 12.44
N GLY A 43 -16.97 2.01 12.77
CA GLY A 43 -18.14 1.74 13.61
C GLY A 43 -19.21 0.88 12.98
N ASP A 44 -19.63 1.13 11.76
CA ASP A 44 -20.63 0.34 11.05
C ASP A 44 -20.06 -0.16 9.72
N PRO A 45 -19.58 -1.41 9.67
CA PRO A 45 -18.99 -1.97 8.44
C PRO A 45 -19.99 -2.05 7.27
N GLN A 46 -21.27 -2.25 7.55
CA GLN A 46 -22.30 -2.28 6.52
C GLN A 46 -22.52 -0.90 5.92
N GLN A 47 -22.62 0.13 6.74
CA GLN A 47 -22.72 1.51 6.27
C GLN A 47 -21.46 1.94 5.51
N ASN A 48 -20.27 1.56 5.99
CA ASN A 48 -19.01 1.85 5.33
C ASN A 48 -18.95 1.20 3.93
N PHE A 49 -19.46 -0.04 3.80
CA PHE A 49 -19.57 -0.70 2.49
C PHE A 49 -20.50 0.07 1.55
N TRP A 50 -21.66 0.50 2.02
CA TRP A 50 -22.59 1.24 1.16
C TRP A 50 -22.08 2.63 0.79
N ASN A 51 -21.32 3.28 1.68
CA ASN A 51 -20.63 4.54 1.35
C ASN A 51 -19.61 4.31 0.23
N LEU A 52 -18.86 3.20 0.26
CA LEU A 52 -17.93 2.85 -0.82
C LEU A 52 -18.64 2.66 -2.17
N VAL A 53 -19.82 2.03 -2.16
CA VAL A 53 -20.56 1.69 -3.39
C VAL A 53 -21.31 2.89 -3.97
N ASN A 54 -21.92 3.71 -3.12
CA ASN A 54 -22.85 4.76 -3.54
C ASN A 54 -22.30 6.19 -3.44
N ASP A 55 -21.26 6.39 -2.63
CA ASP A 55 -20.72 7.72 -2.32
C ASP A 55 -19.21 7.73 -2.51
N ALA A 56 -18.46 8.04 -1.44
CA ALA A 56 -17.01 8.04 -1.44
C ALA A 56 -16.47 7.64 -0.05
N ILE A 57 -15.29 7.05 -0.05
CA ILE A 57 -14.53 6.77 1.18
C ILE A 57 -13.13 7.35 1.09
N LEU A 58 -12.51 7.57 2.25
CA LEU A 58 -11.11 7.93 2.39
C LEU A 58 -10.38 6.81 3.12
N CYS A 59 -9.33 6.27 2.49
CA CYS A 59 -8.49 5.22 3.07
C CYS A 59 -7.11 5.75 3.45
N ASP A 60 -6.62 5.36 4.63
CA ASP A 60 -5.20 5.52 4.98
C ASP A 60 -4.41 4.38 4.32
N VAL A 61 -3.64 4.71 3.28
CA VAL A 61 -2.80 3.77 2.53
C VAL A 61 -1.30 3.97 2.82
N ALA A 62 -0.95 4.63 3.92
CA ALA A 62 0.45 4.85 4.31
C ALA A 62 1.21 3.57 4.67
N VAL A 63 0.55 2.42 4.66
CA VAL A 63 1.17 1.09 4.79
C VAL A 63 2.03 0.73 3.60
N GLU A 64 1.71 1.28 2.43
CA GLU A 64 2.47 1.10 1.19
C GLU A 64 3.79 1.86 1.28
N ARG A 65 4.90 1.16 0.99
CA ARG A 65 6.23 1.75 0.95
C ARG A 65 6.65 2.00 -0.48
N GLN A 66 7.37 3.08 -0.70
CA GLN A 66 7.92 3.39 -2.00
C GLN A 66 9.40 2.95 -2.06
N VAL A 67 9.73 2.17 -3.06
CA VAL A 67 11.11 1.84 -3.43
C VAL A 67 11.41 2.55 -4.74
N GLU A 68 12.39 3.45 -4.71
CA GLU A 68 12.84 4.18 -5.89
C GLU A 68 13.95 3.41 -6.60
N ILE A 69 13.83 3.31 -7.94
CA ILE A 69 14.82 2.68 -8.83
C ILE A 69 15.15 3.67 -9.93
N THR A 70 16.42 4.09 -9.98
CA THR A 70 16.90 5.07 -10.96
C THR A 70 18.22 4.63 -11.57
N GLY A 71 18.51 5.11 -12.79
CA GLY A 71 19.78 4.88 -13.46
C GLY A 71 19.60 4.31 -14.87
N PRO A 72 20.69 4.25 -15.67
CA PRO A 72 20.60 3.88 -17.08
C PRO A 72 20.01 2.48 -17.31
N ASP A 73 20.17 1.57 -16.35
CA ASP A 73 19.69 0.19 -16.46
C ASP A 73 18.39 -0.05 -15.68
N ALA A 74 17.73 1.01 -15.15
CA ALA A 74 16.58 0.89 -14.30
C ALA A 74 15.42 0.12 -14.96
N ALA A 75 15.12 0.41 -16.22
CA ALA A 75 14.06 -0.27 -16.96
C ALA A 75 14.34 -1.76 -17.14
N GLN A 76 15.59 -2.12 -17.46
CA GLN A 76 16.00 -3.50 -17.58
C GLN A 76 15.94 -4.23 -16.24
N PHE A 77 16.43 -3.59 -15.17
CA PHE A 77 16.39 -4.16 -13.83
C PHE A 77 14.95 -4.42 -13.36
N VAL A 78 14.05 -3.45 -13.55
CA VAL A 78 12.64 -3.61 -13.17
C VAL A 78 11.98 -4.76 -13.94
N GLN A 79 12.30 -4.92 -15.24
CA GLN A 79 11.80 -6.05 -16.03
C GLN A 79 12.26 -7.42 -15.49
N LEU A 80 13.43 -7.51 -14.87
CA LEU A 80 13.93 -8.75 -14.25
C LEU A 80 13.19 -9.12 -12.96
N LEU A 81 12.55 -8.17 -12.30
CA LEU A 81 11.83 -8.40 -11.04
C LEU A 81 10.47 -9.06 -11.23
N THR A 82 9.90 -9.01 -12.43
CA THR A 82 8.53 -9.46 -12.69
C THR A 82 8.45 -10.31 -13.96
N PRO A 83 7.62 -11.35 -13.98
CA PRO A 83 7.30 -12.10 -15.20
C PRO A 83 6.40 -11.31 -16.17
N ARG A 84 5.84 -10.17 -15.73
CA ARG A 84 4.97 -9.34 -16.56
C ARG A 84 5.78 -8.54 -17.56
N ASP A 85 5.37 -8.56 -18.82
CA ASP A 85 5.97 -7.73 -19.87
C ASP A 85 5.68 -6.25 -19.60
N LEU A 86 6.74 -5.45 -19.52
CA LEU A 86 6.72 -4.01 -19.25
C LEU A 86 7.10 -3.17 -20.48
N SER A 87 7.33 -3.79 -21.63
CA SER A 87 7.79 -3.09 -22.85
C SER A 87 6.88 -1.93 -23.26
N GLU A 88 5.56 -2.11 -23.06
CA GLU A 88 4.53 -1.12 -23.42
C GLU A 88 4.18 -0.18 -22.26
N LEU A 89 4.88 -0.21 -21.12
CA LEU A 89 4.63 0.70 -20.01
C LEU A 89 5.22 2.07 -20.33
N ALA A 90 4.39 3.04 -20.67
CA ALA A 90 4.83 4.40 -20.98
C ALA A 90 5.14 5.22 -19.72
N VAL A 91 5.93 6.29 -19.88
CA VAL A 91 6.17 7.28 -18.83
C VAL A 91 4.84 7.89 -18.38
N GLY A 92 4.65 8.06 -17.07
CA GLY A 92 3.41 8.53 -16.44
C GLY A 92 2.36 7.44 -16.25
N GLN A 93 2.64 6.20 -16.63
CA GLN A 93 1.73 5.07 -16.39
C GLN A 93 2.16 4.25 -15.18
N CYS A 94 1.20 3.50 -14.63
CA CYS A 94 1.44 2.49 -13.63
C CYS A 94 0.92 1.12 -14.07
N LYS A 95 1.45 0.06 -13.47
CA LYS A 95 1.06 -1.32 -13.75
C LYS A 95 1.16 -2.15 -12.48
N TYR A 96 0.13 -2.93 -12.21
CA TYR A 96 0.17 -3.95 -11.17
C TYR A 96 1.12 -5.08 -11.61
N ILE A 97 2.09 -5.42 -10.78
CA ILE A 97 3.08 -6.47 -11.09
C ILE A 97 3.14 -7.52 -9.98
N LEU A 98 3.78 -8.63 -10.26
CA LEU A 98 4.13 -9.64 -9.27
C LEU A 98 5.65 -9.74 -9.20
N ILE A 99 6.20 -9.73 -8.00
CA ILE A 99 7.60 -10.09 -7.75
C ILE A 99 7.61 -11.54 -7.27
N THR A 100 8.35 -12.40 -7.97
CA THR A 100 8.37 -13.83 -7.68
C THR A 100 9.75 -14.32 -7.27
N ASN A 101 9.80 -15.43 -6.52
CA ASN A 101 11.01 -16.19 -6.29
C ASN A 101 11.30 -17.16 -7.45
N ALA A 102 12.40 -17.88 -7.35
CA ALA A 102 12.83 -18.84 -8.39
C ALA A 102 11.85 -20.02 -8.59
N GLU A 103 11.08 -20.35 -7.57
CA GLU A 103 10.07 -21.42 -7.60
C GLU A 103 8.69 -20.92 -8.08
N GLY A 104 8.57 -19.64 -8.46
CA GLY A 104 7.32 -19.02 -8.91
C GLY A 104 6.37 -18.61 -7.78
N GLY A 105 6.82 -18.68 -6.54
CA GLY A 105 6.07 -18.17 -5.38
C GLY A 105 6.04 -16.63 -5.37
N ILE A 106 4.92 -16.03 -4.99
CA ILE A 106 4.76 -14.57 -4.91
C ILE A 106 5.49 -14.05 -3.66
N LEU A 107 6.45 -13.16 -3.86
CA LEU A 107 7.12 -12.42 -2.79
C LEU A 107 6.36 -11.13 -2.46
N ASN A 108 5.87 -10.43 -3.47
CA ASN A 108 5.08 -9.20 -3.34
C ASN A 108 4.25 -8.96 -4.61
N ASP A 109 3.20 -8.17 -4.49
CA ASP A 109 2.27 -7.84 -5.57
C ASP A 109 2.06 -6.32 -5.72
N PRO A 110 3.14 -5.55 -5.96
CA PRO A 110 3.12 -4.10 -5.89
C PRO A 110 2.54 -3.43 -7.13
N ILE A 111 2.33 -2.11 -6.99
CA ILE A 111 2.13 -1.21 -8.13
C ILE A 111 3.49 -0.65 -8.56
N LEU A 112 3.84 -0.84 -9.82
CA LEU A 112 4.98 -0.20 -10.48
C LEU A 112 4.51 1.09 -11.14
N LEU A 113 5.21 2.20 -10.89
CA LEU A 113 5.00 3.49 -11.52
C LEU A 113 6.24 3.84 -12.36
N ARG A 114 6.06 4.22 -13.62
CA ARG A 114 7.14 4.74 -14.47
C ARG A 114 7.07 6.26 -14.49
N LEU A 115 8.00 6.89 -13.77
CA LEU A 115 8.04 8.36 -13.62
C LEU A 115 8.80 9.06 -14.75
N ASP A 116 9.84 8.38 -15.30
CA ASP A 116 10.64 8.82 -16.43
C ASP A 116 11.22 7.60 -17.16
N GLU A 117 11.99 7.78 -18.23
CA GLU A 117 12.60 6.69 -19.00
C GLU A 117 13.36 5.69 -18.12
N ASN A 118 14.14 6.19 -17.18
CA ASN A 118 14.98 5.42 -16.26
C ASN A 118 14.68 5.71 -14.79
N HIS A 119 13.43 6.03 -14.48
CA HIS A 119 12.99 6.35 -13.13
C HIS A 119 11.67 5.66 -12.81
N PHE A 120 11.69 4.78 -11.81
CA PHE A 120 10.54 3.99 -11.39
C PHE A 120 10.34 4.07 -9.88
N TRP A 121 9.09 3.93 -9.47
CA TRP A 121 8.71 3.63 -8.10
C TRP A 121 7.97 2.31 -8.05
N ILE A 122 8.28 1.50 -7.04
CA ILE A 122 7.52 0.31 -6.66
C ILE A 122 6.82 0.62 -5.35
N SER A 123 5.49 0.59 -5.34
CA SER A 123 4.66 0.78 -4.16
C SER A 123 4.35 -0.60 -3.56
N LEU A 124 5.00 -0.94 -2.43
CA LEU A 124 5.00 -2.25 -1.78
C LEU A 124 4.07 -2.29 -0.58
#